data_389fcd5dc3932a91687b8b1882ae1bc5
#
_entry.id   389fcd5dc3932a91687b8b1882ae1bc5
#
_cell.length_a   1.000
_cell.length_b   1.000
_cell.length_c   1.000
_cell.angle_alpha   90.00
_cell.angle_beta   90.00
_cell.angle_gamma   90.00
#
_symmetry.space_group_name_H-M   'P 1'
#
loop_
_entity.id
_entity.type
_entity.pdbx_description
1 polymer ?
#
loop_
_entity_poly.entity_id
_entity_poly.type
_entity_poly.pdbx_seq_one_letter_code
_entity_poly.pdbx_strand_id
1 'polypeptide(L)'
;GTQMLHAAGLTMAARYKGLDRIACTFFGDGASNQGTVLESMNLAAVWNLPVIFVVENNGYAESTSIDYAVAVDSYIDRAAGFGIPGVTVDGTDFFAVHEAAGEIIKRAREGGGPAFLECKMVRFFGHFEGDPQRYRGPGELDRIREFRDFSKEVKSGDTVGADIFQIGQFVDA
;
A
#
# COMPACT_ATOMS: atom_id res chain seq x y z
N GLY A 1 -8.51 10.53 3.06
CA GLY A 1 -7.24 11.21 3.41
C GLY A 1 -7.08 11.61 4.87
N THR A 2 -8.17 11.71 5.66
CA THR A 2 -8.10 12.19 7.06
C THR A 2 -7.39 11.24 8.02
N GLN A 3 -7.39 9.94 7.76
CA GLN A 3 -6.77 8.94 8.63
C GLN A 3 -5.26 9.14 8.80
N MET A 4 -4.57 9.73 7.83
CA MET A 4 -3.13 10.01 7.93
C MET A 4 -2.84 11.09 8.96
N LEU A 5 -3.64 12.15 9.02
CA LEU A 5 -3.55 13.18 10.07
C LEU A 5 -3.88 12.59 11.45
N HIS A 6 -4.86 11.68 11.53
CA HIS A 6 -5.16 10.99 12.78
C HIS A 6 -3.98 10.14 13.24
N ALA A 7 -3.31 9.41 12.33
CA ALA A 7 -2.13 8.62 12.67
C ALA A 7 -0.99 9.50 13.20
N ALA A 8 -0.74 10.64 12.55
CA ALA A 8 0.24 11.61 13.04
C ALA A 8 -0.14 12.14 14.44
N GLY A 9 -1.39 12.52 14.64
CA GLY A 9 -1.89 12.99 15.95
C GLY A 9 -1.77 11.93 17.06
N LEU A 10 -2.06 10.65 16.75
CA LEU A 10 -1.92 9.54 17.69
C LEU A 10 -0.46 9.34 18.12
N THR A 11 0.48 9.41 17.17
CA THR A 11 1.91 9.27 17.50
C THR A 11 2.46 10.47 18.28
N MET A 12 1.96 11.68 18.00
CA MET A 12 2.26 12.87 18.82
C MET A 12 1.76 12.70 20.25
N ALA A 13 0.51 12.27 20.41
CA ALA A 13 -0.08 12.03 21.73
C ALA A 13 0.66 10.92 22.49
N ALA A 14 1.06 9.85 21.81
CA ALA A 14 1.86 8.78 22.39
C ALA A 14 3.22 9.30 22.90
N ARG A 15 3.93 10.07 22.07
CA ARG A 15 5.19 10.70 22.44
C ARG A 15 5.05 11.65 23.63
N TYR A 16 4.02 12.48 23.63
CA TYR A 16 3.74 13.39 24.76
C TYR A 16 3.51 12.65 26.08
N LYS A 17 2.90 11.44 25.99
CA LYS A 17 2.65 10.59 27.15
C LYS A 17 3.82 9.65 27.49
N GLY A 18 4.94 9.71 26.80
CA GLY A 18 6.08 8.82 26.99
C GLY A 18 5.78 7.35 26.63
N LEU A 19 4.83 7.11 25.72
CA LEU A 19 4.45 5.77 25.28
C LEU A 19 5.22 5.35 24.02
N ASP A 20 5.78 4.15 24.03
CA ASP A 20 6.39 3.53 22.83
C ASP A 20 5.29 2.94 21.93
N ARG A 21 4.71 3.80 21.10
CA ARG A 21 3.68 3.42 20.13
C ARG A 21 3.99 3.99 18.76
N ILE A 22 3.74 3.18 17.75
CA ILE A 22 3.70 3.58 16.35
C ILE A 22 2.25 3.65 15.88
N ALA A 23 1.99 4.31 14.75
CA ALA A 23 0.71 4.25 14.07
C ALA A 23 0.91 3.79 12.63
N CYS A 24 0.04 2.89 12.17
CA CYS A 24 -0.07 2.52 10.76
C CYS A 24 -1.35 3.14 10.19
N THR A 25 -1.27 3.64 8.97
CA THR A 25 -2.41 4.17 8.24
C THR A 25 -2.45 3.59 6.84
N PHE A 26 -3.63 3.11 6.43
CA PHE A 26 -3.84 2.44 5.16
C PHE A 26 -4.68 3.32 4.24
N PHE A 27 -4.32 3.38 2.97
CA PHE A 27 -5.05 4.16 1.98
C PHE A 27 -4.81 3.63 0.57
N GLY A 28 -5.81 3.80 -0.30
CA GLY A 28 -5.66 3.43 -1.71
C GLY A 28 -4.86 4.48 -2.49
N ASP A 29 -4.42 4.07 -3.66
CA ASP A 29 -3.68 4.88 -4.63
C ASP A 29 -4.36 6.23 -4.94
N GLY A 30 -5.66 6.25 -5.16
CA GLY A 30 -6.40 7.50 -5.41
C GLY A 30 -6.36 8.48 -4.24
N ALA A 31 -6.43 8.00 -3.01
CA ALA A 31 -6.36 8.84 -1.82
C ALA A 31 -5.00 9.53 -1.68
N SER A 32 -3.95 8.96 -2.25
CA SER A 32 -2.58 9.52 -2.24
C SER A 32 -2.48 10.91 -2.89
N ASN A 33 -3.45 11.28 -3.73
CA ASN A 33 -3.51 12.59 -4.39
C ASN A 33 -4.19 13.69 -3.56
N GLN A 34 -4.73 13.34 -2.38
CA GLN A 34 -5.32 14.34 -1.50
C GLN A 34 -4.24 15.15 -0.78
N GLY A 35 -4.42 16.48 -0.70
CA GLY A 35 -3.47 17.38 -0.04
C GLY A 35 -3.17 16.98 1.40
N THR A 36 -4.16 16.48 2.14
CA THR A 36 -4.00 16.00 3.53
C THR A 36 -3.00 14.85 3.68
N VAL A 37 -2.80 14.03 2.64
CA VAL A 37 -1.77 12.97 2.64
C VAL A 37 -0.38 13.59 2.60
N LEU A 38 -0.17 14.53 1.67
CA LEU A 38 1.11 15.22 1.50
C LEU A 38 1.49 16.04 2.74
N GLU A 39 0.52 16.76 3.30
CA GLU A 39 0.69 17.53 4.55
C GLU A 39 1.03 16.59 5.72
N SER A 40 0.37 15.44 5.82
CA SER A 40 0.63 14.45 6.88
C SER A 40 2.02 13.84 6.78
N MET A 41 2.47 13.52 5.56
CA MET A 41 3.82 13.03 5.32
C MET A 41 4.87 14.06 5.71
N ASN A 42 4.70 15.31 5.27
CA ASN A 42 5.60 16.39 5.65
C ASN A 42 5.65 16.58 7.17
N LEU A 43 4.49 16.63 7.82
CA LEU A 43 4.41 16.77 9.28
C LEU A 43 5.11 15.62 10.01
N ALA A 44 4.86 14.38 9.57
CA ALA A 44 5.49 13.20 10.16
C ALA A 44 7.01 13.21 9.99
N ALA A 45 7.51 13.63 8.82
CA ALA A 45 8.94 13.75 8.55
C ALA A 45 9.59 14.82 9.41
N VAL A 46 9.06 16.07 9.42
CA VAL A 46 9.60 17.20 10.18
C VAL A 46 9.68 16.90 11.67
N TRP A 47 8.67 16.24 12.22
CA TRP A 47 8.62 15.91 13.65
C TRP A 47 9.14 14.51 13.97
N ASN A 48 9.67 13.82 12.98
CA ASN A 48 10.21 12.46 13.12
C ASN A 48 9.21 11.49 13.82
N LEU A 49 7.93 11.55 13.42
CA LEU A 49 6.86 10.77 14.04
C LEU A 49 6.91 9.31 13.56
N PRO A 50 6.70 8.33 14.43
CA PRO A 50 6.72 6.90 14.07
C PRO A 50 5.41 6.48 13.38
N VAL A 51 5.16 7.03 12.19
CA VAL A 51 3.98 6.73 11.34
C VAL A 51 4.41 5.85 10.18
N ILE A 52 3.71 4.75 9.97
CA ILE A 52 3.84 3.91 8.77
C ILE A 52 2.69 4.24 7.82
N PHE A 53 3.03 4.76 6.66
CA PHE A 53 2.09 5.03 5.58
C PHE A 53 2.04 3.83 4.65
N VAL A 54 0.90 3.15 4.57
CA VAL A 54 0.71 1.97 3.72
C VAL A 54 -0.23 2.34 2.59
N VAL A 55 0.26 2.31 1.35
CA VAL A 55 -0.59 2.48 0.16
C VAL A 55 -0.94 1.13 -0.44
N GLU A 56 -2.23 0.89 -0.58
CA GLU A 56 -2.81 -0.25 -1.31
C GLU A 56 -2.94 0.14 -2.78
N ASN A 57 -1.85 -0.07 -3.54
CA ASN A 57 -1.78 0.31 -4.95
C ASN A 57 -2.38 -0.81 -5.81
N ASN A 58 -3.65 -0.66 -6.18
CA ASN A 58 -4.33 -1.57 -7.09
C ASN A 58 -4.51 -1.02 -8.51
N GLY A 59 -3.88 0.12 -8.82
CA GLY A 59 -3.88 0.74 -10.14
C GLY A 59 -5.09 1.62 -10.44
N TYR A 60 -6.12 1.65 -9.58
CA TYR A 60 -7.36 2.37 -9.86
C TYR A 60 -7.99 3.05 -8.65
N ALA A 61 -8.18 4.36 -8.75
CA ALA A 61 -9.06 5.11 -7.87
C ALA A 61 -10.48 5.06 -8.45
N GLU A 62 -11.31 4.13 -7.96
CA GLU A 62 -12.60 3.79 -8.56
C GLU A 62 -12.43 3.37 -10.04
N SER A 63 -12.64 4.26 -10.99
CA SER A 63 -12.48 4.07 -12.43
C SER A 63 -11.29 4.84 -13.03
N THR A 64 -10.59 5.63 -12.23
CA THR A 64 -9.45 6.44 -12.70
C THR A 64 -8.16 5.67 -12.55
N SER A 65 -7.49 5.37 -13.67
CA SER A 65 -6.16 4.75 -13.68
C SER A 65 -5.13 5.64 -13.00
N ILE A 66 -4.18 5.01 -12.31
CA ILE A 66 -3.01 5.72 -11.75
C ILE A 66 -2.17 6.36 -12.86
N ASP A 67 -2.05 5.76 -14.04
CA ASP A 67 -1.31 6.30 -15.19
C ASP A 67 -1.82 7.68 -15.62
N TYR A 68 -3.10 7.95 -15.40
CA TYR A 68 -3.70 9.26 -15.64
C TYR A 68 -3.51 10.22 -14.47
N ALA A 69 -3.51 9.71 -13.25
CA ALA A 69 -3.63 10.53 -12.05
C ALA A 69 -2.31 10.79 -11.33
N VAL A 70 -1.26 10.01 -11.61
CA VAL A 70 0.01 10.03 -10.89
C VAL A 70 1.17 10.15 -11.89
N ALA A 71 2.07 11.10 -11.66
CA ALA A 71 3.18 11.39 -12.55
C ALA A 71 4.44 10.55 -12.28
N VAL A 72 4.47 9.79 -11.18
CA VAL A 72 5.60 8.94 -10.79
C VAL A 72 5.24 7.47 -10.92
N ASP A 73 6.22 6.64 -11.22
CA ASP A 73 6.02 5.18 -11.41
C ASP A 73 5.80 4.44 -10.08
N SER A 74 6.26 5.03 -8.98
CA SER A 74 6.12 4.48 -7.63
C SER A 74 5.76 5.56 -6.61
N TYR A 75 4.93 5.22 -5.66
CA TYR A 75 4.61 6.11 -4.54
C TYR A 75 5.80 6.33 -3.59
N ILE A 76 6.80 5.45 -3.64
CA ILE A 76 8.07 5.62 -2.93
C ILE A 76 8.77 6.91 -3.36
N ASP A 77 8.77 7.26 -4.66
CA ASP A 77 9.39 8.49 -5.15
C ASP A 77 8.71 9.72 -4.58
N ARG A 78 7.39 9.66 -4.39
CA ARG A 78 6.63 10.72 -3.73
C ARG A 78 7.01 10.84 -2.25
N ALA A 79 7.14 9.73 -1.55
CA ALA A 79 7.55 9.69 -0.14
C ALA A 79 9.00 10.21 0.03
N ALA A 80 9.89 9.86 -0.90
CA ALA A 80 11.27 10.33 -0.92
C ALA A 80 11.37 11.86 -1.03
N GLY A 81 10.41 12.51 -1.72
CA GLY A 81 10.31 13.98 -1.77
C GLY A 81 10.11 14.64 -0.40
N PHE A 82 9.65 13.91 0.61
CA PHE A 82 9.52 14.35 2.01
C PHE A 82 10.64 13.79 2.91
N GLY A 83 11.65 13.11 2.33
CA GLY A 83 12.70 12.46 3.10
C GLY A 83 12.24 11.20 3.85
N ILE A 84 11.09 10.64 3.47
CA ILE A 84 10.55 9.41 4.08
C ILE A 84 11.07 8.20 3.30
N PRO A 85 11.81 7.28 3.93
CA PRO A 85 12.22 6.05 3.29
C PRO A 85 11.02 5.14 3.06
N GLY A 86 11.04 4.41 1.94
CA GLY A 86 9.95 3.52 1.59
C GLY A 86 10.45 2.24 0.93
N VAL A 87 9.55 1.28 0.86
CA VAL A 87 9.74 0.00 0.17
C VAL A 87 8.47 -0.35 -0.60
N THR A 88 8.65 -0.88 -1.81
CA THR A 88 7.57 -1.45 -2.63
C THR A 88 7.64 -2.97 -2.54
N VAL A 89 6.49 -3.60 -2.33
CA VAL A 89 6.36 -5.06 -2.27
C VAL A 89 5.19 -5.53 -3.12
N ASP A 90 5.23 -6.80 -3.50
CA ASP A 90 4.05 -7.51 -3.97
C ASP A 90 3.06 -7.65 -2.80
N GLY A 91 1.97 -6.89 -2.84
CA GLY A 91 0.92 -6.89 -1.82
C GLY A 91 0.09 -8.17 -1.81
N THR A 92 0.29 -9.08 -2.77
CA THR A 92 -0.33 -10.41 -2.82
C THR A 92 0.52 -11.48 -2.16
N ASP A 93 1.80 -11.20 -1.91
CA ASP A 93 2.73 -12.06 -1.16
C ASP A 93 2.74 -11.70 0.33
N PHE A 94 2.09 -12.54 1.14
CA PHE A 94 2.02 -12.36 2.59
C PHE A 94 3.40 -12.27 3.24
N PHE A 95 4.36 -13.08 2.82
CA PHE A 95 5.68 -13.14 3.45
C PHE A 95 6.50 -11.90 3.09
N ALA A 96 6.45 -11.43 1.84
CA ALA A 96 7.10 -10.19 1.43
C ALA A 96 6.55 -8.98 2.20
N VAL A 97 5.23 -8.88 2.34
CA VAL A 97 4.59 -7.81 3.14
C VAL A 97 4.97 -7.91 4.60
N HIS A 98 4.97 -9.12 5.18
CA HIS A 98 5.31 -9.33 6.60
C HIS A 98 6.77 -8.94 6.89
N GLU A 99 7.70 -9.33 6.05
CA GLU A 99 9.13 -9.01 6.21
C GLU A 99 9.36 -7.50 6.10
N ALA A 100 8.91 -6.88 5.03
CA ALA A 100 9.05 -5.44 4.83
C ALA A 100 8.38 -4.62 5.95
N ALA A 101 7.17 -5.00 6.35
CA ALA A 101 6.47 -4.34 7.47
C ALA A 101 7.25 -4.50 8.77
N GLY A 102 7.81 -5.68 9.05
CA GLY A 102 8.63 -5.94 10.23
C GLY A 102 9.83 -5.01 10.33
N GLU A 103 10.57 -4.83 9.24
CA GLU A 103 11.74 -3.96 9.18
C GLU A 103 11.39 -2.48 9.41
N ILE A 104 10.38 -1.96 8.71
CA ILE A 104 10.00 -0.55 8.86
C ILE A 104 9.37 -0.24 10.22
N ILE A 105 8.62 -1.18 10.80
CA ILE A 105 8.07 -1.07 12.16
C ILE A 105 9.19 -1.04 13.19
N LYS A 106 10.17 -1.94 13.08
CA LYS A 106 11.34 -1.96 13.94
C LYS A 106 12.08 -0.62 13.86
N ARG A 107 12.39 -0.15 12.66
CA ARG A 107 13.04 1.15 12.45
C ARG A 107 12.27 2.30 13.11
N ALA A 108 10.94 2.34 12.94
CA ALA A 108 10.10 3.39 13.53
C ALA A 108 10.14 3.36 15.07
N ARG A 109 10.13 2.17 15.69
CA ARG A 109 10.26 1.99 17.15
C ARG A 109 11.62 2.42 17.68
N GLU A 110 12.67 2.21 16.91
CA GLU A 110 14.04 2.63 17.23
C GLU A 110 14.30 4.14 16.99
N GLY A 111 13.24 4.91 16.73
CA GLY A 111 13.34 6.36 16.54
C GLY A 111 13.71 6.79 15.12
N GLY A 112 13.67 5.88 14.16
CA GLY A 112 13.97 6.16 12.75
C GLY A 112 12.90 6.97 12.01
N GLY A 113 11.84 7.40 12.70
CA GLY A 113 10.80 8.27 12.14
C GLY A 113 9.82 7.54 11.22
N PRO A 114 9.13 8.28 10.32
CA PRO A 114 8.12 7.69 9.47
C PRO A 114 8.73 6.79 8.39
N ALA A 115 7.90 5.88 7.87
CA ALA A 115 8.24 5.06 6.71
C ALA A 115 7.02 4.88 5.80
N PHE A 116 7.28 4.52 4.54
CA PHE A 116 6.27 4.30 3.52
C PHE A 116 6.36 2.87 2.99
N LEU A 117 5.22 2.20 2.91
CA LEU A 117 5.08 0.86 2.33
C LEU A 117 4.11 0.93 1.16
N GLU A 118 4.59 0.65 -0.04
CA GLU A 118 3.75 0.47 -1.21
C GLU A 118 3.48 -1.02 -1.42
N CYS A 119 2.22 -1.43 -1.30
CA CYS A 119 1.77 -2.77 -1.61
C CYS A 119 1.11 -2.76 -2.99
N LYS A 120 1.80 -3.26 -4.02
CA LYS A 120 1.21 -3.48 -5.33
C LYS A 120 0.27 -4.67 -5.26
N MET A 121 -0.97 -4.49 -5.65
CA MET A 121 -1.99 -5.53 -5.53
C MET A 121 -3.02 -5.46 -6.63
N VAL A 122 -3.90 -6.46 -6.66
CA VAL A 122 -4.97 -6.55 -7.65
C VAL A 122 -6.33 -6.42 -6.97
N ARG A 123 -7.19 -5.56 -7.50
CA ARG A 123 -8.60 -5.49 -7.13
C ARG A 123 -9.40 -6.48 -7.97
N PHE A 124 -9.83 -7.59 -7.38
CA PHE A 124 -10.50 -8.69 -8.10
C PHE A 124 -11.88 -8.32 -8.68
N PHE A 125 -12.60 -7.46 -8.00
CA PHE A 125 -13.94 -7.06 -8.38
C PHE A 125 -13.98 -5.58 -8.74
N GLY A 126 -15.14 -5.11 -9.21
CA GLY A 126 -15.38 -3.70 -9.40
C GLY A 126 -15.29 -2.90 -8.10
N HIS A 127 -15.29 -1.59 -8.19
CA HIS A 127 -15.23 -0.72 -7.01
C HIS A 127 -16.50 -0.79 -6.16
N PHE A 128 -17.64 -1.01 -6.82
CA PHE A 128 -18.94 -1.15 -6.17
C PHE A 128 -19.74 -2.31 -6.79
N GLU A 129 -20.80 -2.74 -6.13
CA GLU A 129 -21.72 -3.77 -6.62
C GLU A 129 -22.31 -3.36 -7.97
N GLY A 130 -22.13 -4.20 -9.00
CA GLY A 130 -22.58 -3.91 -10.36
C GLY A 130 -21.66 -3.02 -11.20
N ASP A 131 -20.48 -2.67 -10.74
CA ASP A 131 -19.48 -1.96 -11.54
C ASP A 131 -19.09 -2.80 -12.77
N PRO A 132 -19.37 -2.33 -14.01
CA PRO A 132 -19.08 -3.07 -15.24
C PRO A 132 -17.59 -3.10 -15.61
N GLN A 133 -16.74 -2.38 -14.89
CA GLN A 133 -15.28 -2.32 -15.04
C GLN A 133 -14.80 -1.98 -16.46
N ARG A 134 -15.54 -1.13 -17.18
CA ARG A 134 -15.22 -0.73 -18.57
C ARG A 134 -13.97 0.13 -18.70
N TYR A 135 -13.45 0.62 -17.61
CA TYR A 135 -12.20 1.41 -17.51
C TYR A 135 -10.94 0.57 -17.57
N ARG A 136 -11.06 -0.75 -17.39
CA ARG A 136 -9.91 -1.66 -17.45
C ARG A 136 -9.44 -1.90 -18.87
N GLY A 137 -8.14 -2.07 -19.03
CA GLY A 137 -7.51 -2.32 -20.31
C GLY A 137 -7.90 -3.67 -20.94
N PRO A 138 -7.64 -3.85 -22.25
CA PRO A 138 -7.88 -5.11 -22.92
C PRO A 138 -7.16 -6.29 -22.25
N GLY A 139 -7.89 -7.37 -21.98
CA GLY A 139 -7.34 -8.59 -21.34
C GLY A 139 -7.06 -8.49 -19.83
N GLU A 140 -7.17 -7.30 -19.22
CA GLU A 140 -6.92 -7.13 -17.80
C GLU A 140 -7.90 -7.92 -16.94
N LEU A 141 -9.19 -7.92 -17.28
CA LEU A 141 -10.20 -8.69 -16.57
C LEU A 141 -9.96 -10.20 -16.63
N ASP A 142 -9.45 -10.69 -17.74
CA ASP A 142 -9.18 -12.12 -17.90
C ASP A 142 -7.99 -12.53 -17.03
N ARG A 143 -6.91 -11.75 -17.03
CA ARG A 143 -5.77 -11.95 -16.12
C ARG A 143 -6.19 -11.92 -14.65
N ILE A 144 -7.04 -10.96 -14.26
CA ILE A 144 -7.55 -10.87 -12.88
C ILE A 144 -8.38 -12.10 -12.50
N ARG A 145 -9.19 -12.65 -13.42
CA ARG A 145 -9.97 -13.87 -13.19
C ARG A 145 -9.05 -15.08 -13.01
N GLU A 146 -8.06 -15.25 -13.88
CA GLU A 146 -7.07 -16.29 -13.78
C GLU A 146 -6.33 -16.25 -12.44
N PHE A 147 -5.83 -15.08 -12.05
CA PHE A 147 -5.17 -14.90 -10.76
C PHE A 147 -6.09 -15.20 -9.57
N ARG A 148 -7.34 -14.73 -9.60
CA ARG A 148 -8.33 -15.00 -8.55
C ARG A 148 -8.66 -16.48 -8.43
N ASP A 149 -8.82 -17.17 -9.55
CA ASP A 149 -9.19 -18.59 -9.55
C ASP A 149 -8.01 -19.44 -9.09
N PHE A 150 -6.79 -19.13 -9.52
CA PHE A 150 -5.56 -19.70 -9.00
C PHE A 150 -5.43 -19.50 -7.47
N SER A 151 -5.68 -18.31 -6.95
CA SER A 151 -5.61 -18.05 -5.50
C SER A 151 -6.63 -18.82 -4.67
N LYS A 152 -7.74 -19.25 -5.27
CA LYS A 152 -8.72 -20.15 -4.62
C LYS A 152 -8.22 -21.58 -4.59
N GLU A 153 -7.58 -22.07 -5.65
CA GLU A 153 -6.99 -23.40 -5.73
C GLU A 153 -5.88 -23.56 -4.68
N VAL A 154 -5.00 -22.56 -4.54
CA VAL A 154 -3.97 -22.55 -3.50
C VAL A 154 -4.57 -22.64 -2.10
N LYS A 155 -5.68 -21.94 -1.83
CA LYS A 155 -6.37 -22.00 -0.52
C LYS A 155 -7.06 -23.33 -0.26
N SER A 156 -7.48 -24.04 -1.31
CA SER A 156 -8.11 -25.38 -1.16
C SER A 156 -7.12 -26.49 -0.80
N GLY A 157 -5.82 -26.23 -0.85
CA GLY A 157 -4.77 -27.18 -0.48
C GLY A 157 -4.36 -28.15 -1.59
N ASP A 158 -4.87 -27.98 -2.79
CA ASP A 158 -4.60 -28.89 -3.92
C ASP A 158 -3.25 -28.64 -4.60
N THR A 159 -2.58 -27.49 -4.29
CA THR A 159 -1.25 -27.16 -4.83
C THR A 159 -0.39 -26.46 -3.77
N VAL A 160 0.19 -27.21 -2.86
CA VAL A 160 1.15 -26.67 -1.90
C VAL A 160 2.57 -26.89 -2.43
N GLY A 161 3.24 -25.86 -2.89
CA GLY A 161 4.69 -25.84 -2.96
C GLY A 161 5.35 -25.32 -4.23
N ALA A 162 4.68 -25.30 -5.38
CA ALA A 162 5.31 -24.89 -6.65
C ALA A 162 4.89 -23.47 -7.12
N ASP A 163 3.75 -22.98 -6.66
CA ASP A 163 3.01 -21.92 -7.36
C ASP A 163 3.02 -20.56 -6.69
N ILE A 164 3.59 -20.43 -5.49
CA ILE A 164 3.78 -19.11 -4.82
C ILE A 164 4.70 -18.20 -5.65
N PHE A 165 5.64 -18.78 -6.41
CA PHE A 165 6.51 -18.03 -7.33
C PHE A 165 5.78 -17.47 -8.56
N GLN A 166 4.64 -18.00 -8.95
CA GLN A 166 3.88 -17.52 -10.12
C GLN A 166 3.00 -16.30 -9.80
N ILE A 167 2.65 -16.08 -8.54
CA ILE A 167 1.83 -14.93 -8.12
C ILE A 167 2.51 -13.61 -8.47
N GLY A 168 3.83 -13.50 -8.29
CA GLY A 168 4.62 -12.30 -8.61
C GLY A 168 4.62 -11.94 -10.11
N GLN A 169 4.46 -12.92 -11.01
CA GLN A 169 4.48 -12.66 -12.46
C GLN A 169 3.20 -11.97 -12.97
N PHE A 170 2.10 -12.00 -12.22
CA PHE A 170 0.86 -11.34 -12.59
C PHE A 170 0.81 -9.85 -12.24
N VAL A 171 1.73 -9.38 -11.40
CA VAL A 171 1.77 -7.99 -10.91
C VAL A 171 2.67 -7.13 -11.80
N ASP A 172 3.66 -7.74 -12.47
CA ASP A 172 4.67 -7.05 -13.29
C ASP A 172 4.35 -7.04 -14.80
N ALA A 173 3.22 -7.59 -15.23
CA ALA A 173 2.74 -7.63 -16.61
C ALA A 173 1.57 -6.67 -16.84
#